data_68e6dccb39a964b299773c9d95cdcfa7
#
_entry.id   68e6dccb39a964b299773c9d95cdcfa7
#
_cell.length_a   1.000
_cell.length_b   1.000
_cell.length_c   1.000
_cell.angle_alpha   90.00
_cell.angle_beta   90.00
_cell.angle_gamma   90.00
#
_symmetry.space_group_name_H-M   'P 1'
#
loop_
_entity.id
_entity.type
_entity.pdbx_description
1 polymer ?
#
loop_
_entity_poly.entity_id
_entity_poly.type
_entity_poly.pdbx_seq_one_letter_code
_entity_poly.pdbx_strand_id
1 'polypeptide(L)'
;MLEPVLERCMNVGVISDTHGLLRAEALAALQGCERIIHAGDIGNPEILDHLASIAPLYVVRGNNDLDAPWAENLADSLCFDLNGWQTLLVHDSADVPAVLDAGIKLVITGHSHKPRIEW
;
A
#
# COMPACT_ATOMS: atom_id res chain seq x y z
N MET A 1 -16.08 16.13 31.42
CA MET A 1 -14.74 16.39 30.99
C MET A 1 -14.62 16.19 29.51
N LEU A 2 -14.01 17.11 28.90
CA LEU A 2 -13.82 17.02 27.48
C LEU A 2 -12.62 16.15 27.17
N GLU A 3 -12.88 15.10 26.48
CA GLU A 3 -11.83 14.28 25.94
C GLU A 3 -11.05 15.11 24.95
N PRO A 4 -9.76 15.25 25.12
CA PRO A 4 -8.99 15.92 24.07
C PRO A 4 -9.21 15.15 22.78
N VAL A 5 -9.37 15.88 21.70
CA VAL A 5 -9.37 15.24 20.41
C VAL A 5 -7.99 14.66 20.24
N LEU A 6 -7.89 13.42 20.57
CA LEU A 6 -6.65 12.71 20.37
C LEU A 6 -6.51 12.47 18.90
N GLU A 7 -5.50 13.10 18.35
CA GLU A 7 -5.07 12.68 17.04
C GLU A 7 -4.63 11.25 17.18
N ARG A 8 -5.49 10.39 16.75
CA ARG A 8 -5.18 8.99 16.79
C ARG A 8 -4.11 8.71 15.76
N CYS A 9 -2.93 8.32 16.22
CA CYS A 9 -1.90 7.84 15.33
C CYS A 9 -2.29 6.47 14.81
N MET A 10 -2.38 6.35 13.49
CA MET A 10 -2.61 5.07 12.86
C MET A 10 -1.27 4.51 12.39
N ASN A 11 -0.97 3.29 12.82
CA ASN A 11 0.20 2.59 12.33
C ASN A 11 -0.11 1.92 11.01
N VAL A 12 0.53 2.38 9.96
CA VAL A 12 0.34 1.86 8.60
C VAL A 12 1.65 1.27 8.12
N GLY A 13 1.61 0.00 7.73
CA GLY A 13 2.75 -0.65 7.11
C GLY A 13 2.72 -0.47 5.60
N VAL A 14 3.79 0.02 5.02
CA VAL A 14 3.93 0.15 3.57
C VAL A 14 5.04 -0.76 3.09
N ILE A 15 4.71 -1.62 2.14
CA ILE A 15 5.65 -2.58 1.56
C ILE A 15 5.48 -2.59 0.05
N SER A 16 6.51 -2.91 -0.69
CA SER A 16 6.44 -3.08 -2.13
C SER A 16 7.57 -3.96 -2.62
N ASP A 17 7.47 -4.39 -3.87
CA ASP A 17 8.55 -5.07 -4.57
C ASP A 17 9.05 -6.31 -3.82
N THR A 18 8.10 -7.09 -3.31
CA THR A 18 8.42 -8.34 -2.61
C THR A 18 8.92 -9.44 -3.55
N HIS A 19 8.51 -9.40 -4.81
CA HIS A 19 8.95 -10.33 -5.85
C HIS A 19 8.89 -11.80 -5.42
N GLY A 20 7.80 -12.15 -4.75
CA GLY A 20 7.56 -13.54 -4.33
C GLY A 20 8.18 -13.93 -3.01
N LEU A 21 8.85 -13.02 -2.33
CA LEU A 21 9.49 -13.30 -1.04
C LEU A 21 9.06 -12.31 0.03
N LEU A 22 8.45 -12.82 1.08
CA LEU A 22 8.09 -12.02 2.25
C LEU A 22 9.04 -12.39 3.39
N ARG A 23 9.98 -11.48 3.65
CA ARG A 23 11.04 -11.74 4.62
C ARG A 23 10.54 -11.66 6.05
N ALA A 24 11.18 -12.41 6.94
CA ALA A 24 10.82 -12.43 8.34
C ALA A 24 10.92 -11.04 9.00
N GLU A 25 11.91 -10.25 8.61
CA GLU A 25 12.07 -8.89 9.13
C GLU A 25 10.90 -7.99 8.72
N ALA A 26 10.42 -8.14 7.50
CA ALA A 26 9.26 -7.40 7.02
C ALA A 26 8.02 -7.80 7.78
N LEU A 27 7.79 -9.08 7.98
CA LEU A 27 6.66 -9.57 8.75
C LEU A 27 6.69 -9.06 10.19
N ALA A 28 7.85 -9.07 10.81
CA ALA A 28 8.00 -8.55 12.17
C ALA A 28 7.67 -7.07 12.25
N ALA A 29 8.11 -6.30 11.24
CA ALA A 29 7.84 -4.86 11.19
C ALA A 29 6.36 -4.55 10.98
N LEU A 30 5.62 -5.43 10.34
CA LEU A 30 4.20 -5.23 10.06
C LEU A 30 3.28 -5.66 11.20
N GLN A 31 3.80 -6.35 12.19
CA GLN A 31 2.99 -6.74 13.35
C GLN A 31 2.53 -5.50 14.10
N GLY A 32 1.26 -5.46 14.45
CA GLY A 32 0.67 -4.33 15.14
C GLY A 32 0.21 -3.18 14.24
N CYS A 33 0.46 -3.26 12.94
CA CYS A 33 -0.07 -2.27 12.01
C CYS A 33 -1.59 -2.38 11.91
N GLU A 34 -2.26 -1.25 11.81
CA GLU A 34 -3.71 -1.20 11.68
C GLU A 34 -4.16 -1.33 10.24
N ARG A 35 -3.30 -0.98 9.31
CA ARG A 35 -3.50 -1.13 7.86
C ARG A 35 -2.17 -1.50 7.22
N ILE A 36 -2.25 -2.24 6.13
CA ILE A 36 -1.08 -2.59 5.33
C ILE A 36 -1.34 -2.18 3.89
N ILE A 37 -0.33 -1.61 3.27
CA ILE A 37 -0.38 -1.17 1.88
C ILE A 37 0.75 -1.85 1.12
N HIS A 38 0.40 -2.52 0.03
CA HIS A 38 1.38 -3.11 -0.88
C HIS A 38 1.33 -2.35 -2.21
N ALA A 39 2.44 -1.76 -2.56
CA ALA A 39 2.52 -0.89 -3.74
C ALA A 39 2.93 -1.61 -5.03
N GLY A 40 2.80 -2.94 -5.08
CA GLY A 40 2.97 -3.70 -6.30
C GLY A 40 4.27 -4.48 -6.41
N ASP A 41 4.39 -5.26 -7.48
CA ASP A 41 5.46 -6.24 -7.70
C ASP A 41 5.48 -7.29 -6.60
N ILE A 42 4.34 -7.93 -6.44
CA ILE A 42 4.06 -8.87 -5.35
C ILE A 42 4.78 -10.19 -5.60
N GLY A 43 4.57 -10.76 -6.77
CA GLY A 43 5.22 -11.97 -7.25
C GLY A 43 4.55 -13.27 -6.83
N ASN A 44 3.73 -13.27 -5.79
CA ASN A 44 3.09 -14.48 -5.27
C ASN A 44 1.81 -14.12 -4.53
N PRO A 45 0.66 -14.74 -4.88
CA PRO A 45 -0.60 -14.44 -4.20
C PRO A 45 -0.61 -14.80 -2.71
N GLU A 46 0.20 -15.76 -2.29
CA GLU A 46 0.28 -16.13 -0.87
C GLU A 46 0.74 -14.97 0.01
N ILE A 47 1.53 -14.06 -0.55
CA ILE A 47 1.97 -12.85 0.15
C ILE A 47 0.75 -12.00 0.54
N LEU A 48 -0.20 -11.86 -0.38
CA LEU A 48 -1.41 -11.09 -0.12
C LEU A 48 -2.25 -11.72 0.97
N ASP A 49 -2.40 -13.03 0.94
CA ASP A 49 -3.14 -13.75 1.97
C ASP A 49 -2.48 -13.59 3.34
N HIS A 50 -1.17 -13.67 3.38
CA HIS A 50 -0.43 -13.51 4.62
C HIS A 50 -0.58 -12.09 5.19
N LEU A 51 -0.41 -11.09 4.35
CA LEU A 51 -0.55 -9.69 4.78
C LEU A 51 -1.98 -9.39 5.24
N ALA A 52 -2.97 -9.90 4.52
CA ALA A 52 -4.38 -9.71 4.88
C ALA A 52 -4.73 -10.37 6.21
N SER A 53 -4.00 -11.40 6.62
CA SER A 53 -4.20 -12.03 7.93
C SER A 53 -3.70 -11.15 9.09
N ILE A 54 -2.83 -10.19 8.80
CA ILE A 54 -2.29 -9.29 9.82
C ILE A 54 -3.19 -8.07 10.00
N ALA A 55 -3.63 -7.45 8.91
CA ALA A 55 -4.44 -6.24 8.93
C ALA A 55 -5.15 -6.04 7.59
N PRO A 56 -6.19 -5.18 7.54
CA PRO A 56 -6.78 -4.82 6.25
C PRO A 56 -5.73 -4.34 5.27
N LEU A 57 -5.81 -4.84 4.04
CA LEU A 57 -4.78 -4.68 3.03
C LEU A 57 -5.31 -3.87 1.85
N TYR A 58 -4.57 -2.84 1.46
CA TYR A 58 -4.75 -2.15 0.19
C TYR A 58 -3.58 -2.53 -0.71
N VAL A 59 -3.88 -2.93 -1.94
CA VAL A 59 -2.86 -3.44 -2.85
C VAL A 59 -3.14 -3.00 -4.28
N VAL A 60 -2.07 -2.65 -4.99
CA VAL A 60 -2.09 -2.47 -6.44
C VAL A 60 -1.11 -3.44 -7.05
N ARG A 61 -1.32 -3.78 -8.33
CA ARG A 61 -0.36 -4.61 -9.02
C ARG A 61 0.77 -3.77 -9.61
N GLY A 62 1.96 -4.35 -9.63
CA GLY A 62 3.10 -3.73 -10.25
C GLY A 62 3.29 -4.24 -11.68
N ASN A 63 4.32 -3.72 -12.36
CA ASN A 63 4.61 -4.12 -13.73
C ASN A 63 4.97 -5.60 -13.85
N ASN A 64 5.54 -6.20 -12.83
CA ASN A 64 5.87 -7.62 -12.84
C ASN A 64 4.65 -8.52 -12.55
N ASP A 65 3.54 -7.96 -12.12
CA ASP A 65 2.32 -8.70 -11.83
C ASP A 65 1.34 -8.74 -13.00
N LEU A 66 1.59 -7.96 -14.06
CA LEU A 66 0.64 -7.75 -15.15
C LEU A 66 0.27 -9.04 -15.88
N ASP A 67 1.21 -9.97 -16.03
CA ASP A 67 0.99 -11.22 -16.72
C ASP A 67 0.57 -12.35 -15.79
N ALA A 68 0.42 -12.09 -14.51
CA ALA A 68 0.05 -13.10 -13.53
C ALA A 68 -1.46 -13.28 -13.49
N PRO A 69 -2.00 -14.47 -13.75
CA PRO A 69 -3.46 -14.69 -13.73
C PRO A 69 -4.09 -14.35 -12.37
N TRP A 70 -3.39 -14.63 -11.28
CA TRP A 70 -3.90 -14.34 -9.93
C TRP A 70 -4.00 -12.84 -9.64
N ALA A 71 -3.29 -12.00 -10.38
CA ALA A 71 -3.29 -10.55 -10.21
C ALA A 71 -4.29 -9.85 -11.14
N GLU A 72 -5.02 -10.60 -11.95
CA GLU A 72 -5.93 -10.04 -12.95
C GLU A 72 -6.97 -9.12 -12.33
N ASN A 73 -7.44 -9.44 -11.14
CA ASN A 73 -8.47 -8.66 -10.44
C ASN A 73 -7.91 -7.55 -9.56
N LEU A 74 -6.60 -7.40 -9.50
CA LEU A 74 -5.99 -6.31 -8.74
C LEU A 74 -6.03 -5.03 -9.56
N ALA A 75 -6.24 -3.92 -8.89
CA ALA A 75 -6.24 -2.62 -9.53
C ALA A 75 -4.82 -2.17 -9.87
N ASP A 76 -4.68 -1.34 -10.89
CA ASP A 76 -3.41 -0.69 -11.22
C ASP A 76 -3.19 0.55 -10.36
N SER A 77 -4.27 1.16 -9.89
CA SER A 77 -4.24 2.28 -8.97
C SER A 77 -5.44 2.24 -8.06
N LEU A 78 -5.30 2.77 -6.87
CA LEU A 78 -6.38 2.89 -5.91
C LEU A 78 -6.42 4.30 -5.32
N CYS A 79 -7.64 4.81 -5.14
CA CYS A 79 -7.88 5.98 -4.32
C CYS A 79 -8.72 5.53 -3.13
N PHE A 80 -8.29 5.85 -1.93
CA PHE A 80 -9.01 5.44 -0.73
C PHE A 80 -8.75 6.40 0.42
N ASP A 81 -9.64 6.34 1.41
CA ASP A 81 -9.48 7.13 2.62
C ASP A 81 -8.59 6.39 3.61
N LEU A 82 -7.52 7.04 4.05
CA LEU A 82 -6.63 6.51 5.05
C LEU A 82 -6.65 7.44 6.25
N ASN A 83 -7.46 7.09 7.23
CA ASN A 83 -7.61 7.86 8.46
C ASN A 83 -7.94 9.35 8.21
N GLY A 84 -8.83 9.62 7.26
CA GLY A 84 -9.23 10.98 6.89
C GLY A 84 -8.41 11.59 5.77
N TRP A 85 -7.39 10.90 5.28
CA TRP A 85 -6.54 11.37 4.19
C TRP A 85 -6.89 10.64 2.91
N GLN A 86 -7.35 11.37 1.91
CA GLN A 86 -7.55 10.80 0.59
C GLN A 86 -6.20 10.45 -0.02
N THR A 87 -6.03 9.19 -0.32
CA THR A 87 -4.74 8.61 -0.69
C THR A 87 -4.81 8.02 -2.08
N LEU A 88 -3.78 8.30 -2.88
CA LEU A 88 -3.56 7.66 -4.16
C LEU A 88 -2.43 6.64 -4.01
N LEU A 89 -2.70 5.41 -4.42
CA LEU A 89 -1.72 4.33 -4.43
C LEU A 89 -1.49 3.88 -5.87
N VAL A 90 -0.27 3.98 -6.34
CA VAL A 90 0.17 3.45 -7.63
C VAL A 90 1.54 2.81 -7.47
N HIS A 91 1.86 1.86 -8.35
CA HIS A 91 3.15 1.18 -8.26
C HIS A 91 4.32 2.09 -8.65
N ASP A 92 4.18 2.80 -9.76
CA ASP A 92 5.27 3.61 -10.33
C ASP A 92 4.93 5.09 -10.22
N SER A 93 5.88 5.88 -9.74
CA SER A 93 5.71 7.33 -9.65
C SER A 93 5.45 7.99 -11.01
N ALA A 94 5.91 7.37 -12.09
CA ALA A 94 5.62 7.84 -13.45
C ALA A 94 4.13 7.78 -13.80
N ASP A 95 3.36 6.94 -13.10
CA ASP A 95 1.93 6.79 -13.32
C ASP A 95 1.09 7.78 -12.48
N VAL A 96 1.74 8.58 -11.65
CA VAL A 96 1.03 9.63 -10.90
C VAL A 96 0.65 10.74 -11.87
N PRO A 97 -0.65 11.12 -11.94
CA PRO A 97 -1.06 12.20 -12.82
C PRO A 97 -0.31 13.50 -12.52
N ALA A 98 0.03 14.25 -13.56
CA ALA A 98 0.69 15.54 -13.40
C ALA A 98 -0.17 16.53 -12.62
N VAL A 99 -1.50 16.41 -12.78
CA VAL A 99 -2.47 17.22 -12.04
C VAL A 99 -3.31 16.25 -11.22
N LEU A 100 -3.15 16.32 -9.91
CA LEU A 100 -3.94 15.50 -8.99
C LEU A 100 -5.28 16.18 -8.69
N ASP A 101 -6.28 15.35 -8.40
CA ASP A 101 -7.51 15.82 -7.83
C ASP A 101 -7.20 16.59 -6.55
N ALA A 102 -7.86 17.74 -6.35
CA ALA A 102 -7.60 18.59 -5.19
C ALA A 102 -7.86 17.90 -3.85
N GLY A 103 -8.67 16.82 -3.86
CA GLY A 103 -8.93 16.03 -2.66
C GLY A 103 -7.79 15.11 -2.24
N ILE A 104 -6.86 14.81 -3.15
CA ILE A 104 -5.76 13.89 -2.85
C ILE A 104 -4.74 14.60 -1.95
N LYS A 105 -4.47 14.01 -0.80
CA LYS A 105 -3.55 14.56 0.20
C LYS A 105 -2.29 13.73 0.36
N LEU A 106 -2.29 12.48 -0.11
CA LEU A 106 -1.20 11.54 0.12
C LEU A 106 -1.03 10.68 -1.12
N VAL A 107 0.22 10.51 -1.55
CA VAL A 107 0.55 9.61 -2.67
C VAL A 107 1.55 8.59 -2.17
N ILE A 108 1.27 7.32 -2.44
CA ILE A 108 2.14 6.21 -2.07
C ILE A 108 2.54 5.47 -3.33
N THR A 109 3.84 5.26 -3.51
CA THR A 109 4.40 4.55 -4.66
C THR A 109 5.44 3.53 -4.24
N GLY A 110 5.73 2.61 -5.15
CA GLY A 110 6.81 1.64 -5.00
C GLY A 110 7.76 1.70 -6.18
N HIS A 111 8.07 0.54 -6.79
CA HIS A 111 8.86 0.34 -7.99
C HIS A 111 10.37 0.59 -7.84
N SER A 112 10.79 1.54 -7.05
CA SER A 112 12.21 1.85 -6.83
C SER A 112 12.88 0.92 -5.81
N HIS A 113 12.21 -0.18 -5.47
CA HIS A 113 12.59 -1.10 -4.39
C HIS A 113 12.55 -0.47 -3.00
N LYS A 114 11.96 0.72 -2.91
CA LYS A 114 11.68 1.41 -1.67
C LYS A 114 10.29 2.02 -1.76
N PRO A 115 9.39 1.70 -0.84
CA PRO A 115 8.10 2.39 -0.77
C PRO A 115 8.34 3.88 -0.57
N ARG A 116 7.52 4.68 -1.21
CA ARG A 116 7.66 6.12 -1.15
C ARG A 116 6.32 6.74 -0.79
N ILE A 117 6.35 7.67 0.15
CA ILE A 117 5.17 8.40 0.60
C ILE A 117 5.42 9.87 0.39
N GLU A 118 4.52 10.53 -0.30
CA GLU A 118 4.60 11.97 -0.55
C GLU A 118 3.32 12.66 -0.12
N TRP A 119 3.49 13.80 0.51
CA TRP A 119 2.41 14.62 1.04
C TRP A 119 1.92 15.65 0.03
#